data_6d6885592617d04f5cc009accae5f55e
#
_entry.id   6d6885592617d04f5cc009accae5f55e
#
_cell.length_a   1.000
_cell.length_b   1.000
_cell.length_c   1.000
_cell.angle_alpha   90.00
_cell.angle_beta   90.00
_cell.angle_gamma   90.00
#
_symmetry.space_group_name_H-M   'P 1'
#
loop_
_entity.id
_entity.type
_entity.pdbx_description
1 polymer ?
#
loop_
_entity_poly.entity_id
_entity_poly.type
_entity_poly.pdbx_seq_one_letter_code
_entity_poly.pdbx_strand_id
1 'polypeptide(L)'
;MNLKHLEHLLAVAETGSFSRAAEQQHLTQSALSRSIQTLEDDLGARLIDRTGKRNELTQLGQAVAVRARRMVFEAAELRRSAQLLKQGNLGTIRIGLGSGPGVMLMTPFLVHMARHHPSVHVSMSPGPTELQLMQLRQRLLDALVIDVRRIAPAPDLSIENLAELRTGFVCRSSHPLLKTGKTIFFDDLLCYPLASTPLSAEVAHLLVNRFGPRADPQQAVSLRCDDITSLLEVVKASDAIYLGILAAARTGIEAGQLAELVTEPVLTSGARFAFVTLLRRTEAPSMGLFRQFVAEQLRD
;
A
#
# COMPACT_ATOMS: atom_id res chain seq x y z
N MET A 1 36.25 -0.20 -7.78
CA MET A 1 34.76 -0.34 -7.82
C MET A 1 34.11 1.04 -7.74
N ASN A 2 33.11 1.32 -8.60
CA ASN A 2 32.30 2.54 -8.53
C ASN A 2 30.83 2.21 -8.80
N LEU A 3 29.94 3.19 -8.60
CA LEU A 3 28.49 2.98 -8.72
C LEU A 3 28.07 2.57 -10.13
N LYS A 4 28.72 3.13 -11.17
CA LYS A 4 28.44 2.78 -12.56
C LYS A 4 28.74 1.30 -12.86
N HIS A 5 29.81 0.74 -12.28
CA HIS A 5 30.09 -0.68 -12.42
C HIS A 5 28.96 -1.54 -11.86
N LEU A 6 28.33 -1.12 -10.74
CA LEU A 6 27.19 -1.82 -10.15
C LEU A 6 25.92 -1.67 -11.00
N GLU A 7 25.65 -0.47 -11.53
CA GLU A 7 24.55 -0.22 -12.46
C GLU A 7 24.65 -1.10 -13.72
N HIS A 8 25.87 -1.21 -14.27
CA HIS A 8 26.15 -2.05 -15.43
C HIS A 8 25.93 -3.54 -15.14
N LEU A 9 26.36 -4.03 -13.97
CA LEU A 9 26.08 -5.40 -13.53
C LEU A 9 24.59 -5.69 -13.48
N LEU A 10 23.82 -4.77 -12.88
CA LEU A 10 22.38 -4.90 -12.76
C LEU A 10 21.68 -4.89 -14.13
N ALA A 11 22.11 -4.04 -15.06
CA ALA A 11 21.58 -4.01 -16.43
C ALA A 11 21.83 -5.34 -17.17
N VAL A 12 23.01 -5.94 -17.02
CA VAL A 12 23.30 -7.26 -17.61
C VAL A 12 22.47 -8.35 -16.94
N ALA A 13 22.30 -8.29 -15.61
CA ALA A 13 21.49 -9.25 -14.86
C ALA A 13 20.01 -9.22 -15.28
N GLU A 14 19.45 -8.04 -15.57
CA GLU A 14 18.06 -7.86 -15.99
C GLU A 14 17.81 -8.29 -17.43
N THR A 15 18.73 -7.93 -18.33
CA THR A 15 18.55 -8.19 -19.77
C THR A 15 19.03 -9.57 -20.20
N GLY A 16 19.94 -10.20 -19.44
CA GLY A 16 20.64 -11.45 -19.80
C GLY A 16 21.53 -11.29 -21.03
N SER A 17 21.85 -10.05 -21.47
CA SER A 17 22.60 -9.78 -22.70
C SER A 17 23.43 -8.52 -22.59
N PHE A 18 24.75 -8.64 -22.84
CA PHE A 18 25.64 -7.49 -22.87
C PHE A 18 25.27 -6.44 -23.92
N SER A 19 24.78 -6.86 -25.09
CA SER A 19 24.38 -5.92 -26.16
C SER A 19 23.16 -5.12 -25.75
N ARG A 20 22.09 -5.78 -25.23
CA ARG A 20 20.88 -5.09 -24.74
C ARG A 20 21.15 -4.22 -23.53
N ALA A 21 21.97 -4.69 -22.60
CA ALA A 21 22.37 -3.89 -21.45
C ALA A 21 23.18 -2.64 -21.87
N ALA A 22 24.05 -2.76 -22.88
CA ALA A 22 24.82 -1.65 -23.39
C ALA A 22 23.90 -0.60 -24.08
N GLU A 23 22.94 -1.03 -24.88
CA GLU A 23 21.91 -0.14 -25.46
C GLU A 23 21.12 0.59 -24.36
N GLN A 24 20.67 -0.11 -23.35
CA GLN A 24 19.92 0.45 -22.20
C GLN A 24 20.76 1.50 -21.44
N GLN A 25 22.08 1.27 -21.34
CA GLN A 25 23.00 2.17 -20.64
C GLN A 25 23.65 3.22 -21.56
N HIS A 26 23.24 3.30 -22.83
CA HIS A 26 23.80 4.20 -23.85
C HIS A 26 25.33 4.04 -24.01
N LEU A 27 25.81 2.82 -23.99
CA LEU A 27 27.20 2.44 -24.11
C LEU A 27 27.45 1.51 -25.30
N THR A 28 28.72 1.39 -25.71
CA THR A 28 29.14 0.28 -26.57
C THR A 28 29.25 -1.01 -25.75
N GLN A 29 28.98 -2.16 -26.38
CA GLN A 29 29.14 -3.46 -25.72
C GLN A 29 30.54 -3.67 -25.14
N SER A 30 31.57 -3.21 -25.85
CA SER A 30 32.96 -3.30 -25.40
C SER A 30 33.25 -2.45 -24.14
N ALA A 31 32.62 -1.26 -24.02
CA ALA A 31 32.73 -0.42 -22.86
C ALA A 31 32.03 -1.05 -21.64
N LEU A 32 30.81 -1.58 -21.84
CA LEU A 32 30.08 -2.31 -20.80
C LEU A 32 30.85 -3.54 -20.32
N SER A 33 31.39 -4.35 -21.27
CA SER A 33 32.19 -5.55 -20.93
C SER A 33 33.42 -5.20 -20.11
N ARG A 34 34.16 -4.13 -20.47
CA ARG A 34 35.31 -3.64 -19.68
C ARG A 34 34.90 -3.19 -18.28
N SER A 35 33.76 -2.51 -18.16
CA SER A 35 33.24 -2.07 -16.87
C SER A 35 32.93 -3.24 -15.94
N ILE A 36 32.31 -4.30 -16.45
CA ILE A 36 32.07 -5.53 -15.69
C ILE A 36 33.38 -6.21 -15.31
N GLN A 37 34.32 -6.30 -16.25
CA GLN A 37 35.63 -6.89 -15.97
C GLN A 37 36.39 -6.15 -14.87
N THR A 38 36.38 -4.82 -14.88
CA THR A 38 36.93 -4.00 -13.78
C THR A 38 36.27 -4.31 -12.43
N LEU A 39 34.96 -4.55 -12.42
CA LEU A 39 34.24 -4.93 -11.21
C LEU A 39 34.64 -6.32 -10.73
N GLU A 40 34.78 -7.27 -11.63
CA GLU A 40 35.24 -8.63 -11.35
C GLU A 40 36.68 -8.64 -10.81
N ASP A 41 37.57 -7.85 -11.40
CA ASP A 41 38.96 -7.68 -10.95
C ASP A 41 39.02 -7.06 -9.55
N ASP A 42 38.23 -6.03 -9.30
CA ASP A 42 38.11 -5.37 -7.98
C ASP A 42 37.62 -6.33 -6.88
N LEU A 43 36.76 -7.28 -7.23
CA LEU A 43 36.16 -8.26 -6.31
C LEU A 43 36.95 -9.60 -6.27
N GLY A 44 37.92 -9.76 -7.17
CA GLY A 44 38.75 -10.96 -7.28
C GLY A 44 38.03 -12.22 -7.76
N ALA A 45 36.85 -12.07 -8.37
CA ALA A 45 36.07 -13.21 -8.84
C ALA A 45 35.08 -12.84 -9.98
N ARG A 46 34.71 -13.82 -10.79
CA ARG A 46 33.70 -13.66 -11.84
C ARG A 46 32.30 -13.53 -11.25
N LEU A 47 31.53 -12.58 -11.81
CA LEU A 47 30.15 -12.31 -11.44
C LEU A 47 29.18 -12.80 -12.51
N ILE A 48 29.63 -13.00 -13.75
CA ILE A 48 28.83 -13.41 -14.89
C ILE A 48 29.45 -14.63 -15.56
N ASP A 49 28.66 -15.69 -15.71
CA ASP A 49 28.96 -16.83 -16.54
C ASP A 49 28.56 -16.55 -17.99
N ARG A 50 29.52 -16.72 -18.90
CA ARG A 50 29.33 -16.55 -20.35
C ARG A 50 29.12 -17.91 -21.01
N THR A 51 28.07 -18.63 -20.60
CA THR A 51 27.76 -19.97 -21.12
C THR A 51 26.66 -19.91 -22.15
N GLY A 52 26.97 -20.10 -23.43
CA GLY A 52 25.97 -20.20 -24.51
C GLY A 52 25.35 -18.88 -24.97
N LYS A 53 24.06 -18.88 -25.24
CA LYS A 53 23.29 -17.71 -25.75
C LYS A 53 22.82 -16.73 -24.69
N ARG A 54 22.96 -17.04 -23.41
CA ARG A 54 22.55 -16.18 -22.30
C ARG A 54 23.72 -15.96 -21.35
N ASN A 55 23.79 -14.75 -20.77
CA ASN A 55 24.71 -14.41 -19.73
C ASN A 55 23.96 -14.51 -18.39
N GLU A 56 24.42 -15.38 -17.50
CA GLU A 56 23.76 -15.61 -16.19
C GLU A 56 24.71 -15.18 -15.07
N LEU A 57 24.16 -14.73 -13.96
CA LEU A 57 24.95 -14.39 -12.80
C LEU A 57 25.48 -15.66 -12.14
N THR A 58 26.77 -15.66 -11.76
CA THR A 58 27.32 -16.66 -10.85
C THR A 58 26.63 -16.57 -9.48
N GLN A 59 26.84 -17.55 -8.61
CA GLN A 59 26.33 -17.49 -7.22
C GLN A 59 26.82 -16.23 -6.50
N LEU A 60 28.10 -15.86 -6.68
CA LEU A 60 28.65 -14.61 -6.15
C LEU A 60 28.02 -13.40 -6.85
N GLY A 61 27.83 -13.45 -8.18
CA GLY A 61 27.17 -12.41 -8.95
C GLY A 61 25.76 -12.11 -8.44
N GLN A 62 24.98 -13.14 -8.09
CA GLN A 62 23.66 -12.98 -7.48
C GLN A 62 23.73 -12.27 -6.12
N ALA A 63 24.64 -12.69 -5.24
CA ALA A 63 24.85 -12.07 -3.95
C ALA A 63 25.29 -10.59 -4.07
N VAL A 64 26.20 -10.31 -5.02
CA VAL A 64 26.64 -8.94 -5.33
C VAL A 64 25.50 -8.12 -5.92
N ALA A 65 24.70 -8.66 -6.84
CA ALA A 65 23.58 -7.95 -7.44
C ALA A 65 22.52 -7.50 -6.42
N VAL A 66 22.22 -8.34 -5.42
CA VAL A 66 21.34 -7.97 -4.30
C VAL A 66 21.87 -6.74 -3.56
N ARG A 67 23.16 -6.71 -3.24
CA ARG A 67 23.78 -5.57 -2.56
C ARG A 67 23.93 -4.36 -3.48
N ALA A 68 24.28 -4.59 -4.73
CA ALA A 68 24.40 -3.54 -5.75
C ALA A 68 23.09 -2.76 -5.94
N ARG A 69 21.94 -3.44 -6.02
CA ARG A 69 20.63 -2.77 -6.08
C ARG A 69 20.43 -1.79 -4.93
N ARG A 70 20.78 -2.21 -3.72
CA ARG A 70 20.70 -1.35 -2.54
C ARG A 70 21.61 -0.14 -2.62
N MET A 71 22.86 -0.33 -3.03
CA MET A 71 23.85 0.76 -3.13
C MET A 71 23.51 1.77 -4.23
N VAL A 72 23.12 1.30 -5.42
CA VAL A 72 22.67 2.15 -6.53
C VAL A 72 21.47 2.98 -6.13
N PHE A 73 20.54 2.36 -5.45
CA PHE A 73 19.37 3.06 -4.95
C PHE A 73 19.73 4.12 -3.89
N GLU A 74 20.54 3.79 -2.87
CA GLU A 74 20.96 4.76 -1.83
C GLU A 74 21.67 5.97 -2.45
N ALA A 75 22.48 5.74 -3.48
CA ALA A 75 23.12 6.83 -4.20
C ALA A 75 22.14 7.69 -5.01
N ALA A 76 21.10 7.08 -5.59
CA ALA A 76 20.04 7.83 -6.26
C ALA A 76 19.24 8.68 -5.26
N GLU A 77 18.93 8.14 -4.07
CA GLU A 77 18.27 8.85 -2.99
C GLU A 77 19.11 10.03 -2.46
N LEU A 78 20.42 9.83 -2.33
CA LEU A 78 21.34 10.91 -1.94
C LEU A 78 21.32 12.05 -2.96
N ARG A 79 21.39 11.71 -4.25
CA ARG A 79 21.32 12.72 -5.34
C ARG A 79 19.97 13.44 -5.33
N ARG A 80 18.87 12.70 -5.15
CA ARG A 80 17.52 13.26 -5.05
C ARG A 80 17.42 14.21 -3.86
N SER A 81 17.87 13.82 -2.69
CA SER A 81 17.88 14.65 -1.49
C SER A 81 18.70 15.93 -1.68
N ALA A 82 19.89 15.82 -2.30
CA ALA A 82 20.74 16.97 -2.60
C ALA A 82 20.08 17.92 -3.62
N GLN A 83 19.38 17.39 -4.61
CA GLN A 83 18.68 18.17 -5.62
C GLN A 83 17.45 18.90 -5.04
N LEU A 84 16.72 18.26 -4.11
CA LEU A 84 15.61 18.85 -3.38
C LEU A 84 16.06 20.05 -2.52
N LEU A 85 17.18 19.90 -1.82
CA LEU A 85 17.79 21.00 -1.06
C LEU A 85 18.22 22.17 -1.97
N LYS A 86 18.69 21.88 -3.20
CA LYS A 86 19.09 22.92 -4.16
C LYS A 86 17.92 23.66 -4.82
N GLN A 87 16.80 23.02 -5.03
CA GLN A 87 15.67 23.56 -5.81
C GLN A 87 14.58 24.19 -4.95
N GLY A 88 14.62 24.03 -3.63
CA GLY A 88 13.54 24.50 -2.74
C GLY A 88 12.19 23.80 -3.00
N ASN A 89 12.15 22.81 -3.89
CA ASN A 89 10.98 22.01 -4.24
C ASN A 89 10.89 20.78 -3.35
N LEU A 90 9.69 20.49 -2.85
CA LEU A 90 9.44 19.46 -1.84
C LEU A 90 9.34 18.01 -2.37
N GLY A 91 9.81 17.72 -3.56
CA GLY A 91 10.08 16.37 -4.01
C GLY A 91 8.88 15.51 -4.42
N THR A 92 9.06 14.21 -4.36
CA THR A 92 8.05 13.19 -4.71
C THR A 92 7.64 12.41 -3.47
N ILE A 93 6.34 12.17 -3.31
CA ILE A 93 5.74 11.32 -2.28
C ILE A 93 5.08 10.13 -2.98
N ARG A 94 5.46 8.91 -2.63
CA ARG A 94 4.89 7.66 -3.16
C ARG A 94 4.30 6.86 -2.02
N ILE A 95 2.98 6.72 -2.00
CA ILE A 95 2.23 6.16 -0.87
C ILE A 95 1.41 4.97 -1.34
N GLY A 96 1.50 3.88 -0.60
CA GLY A 96 0.58 2.76 -0.71
C GLY A 96 -0.53 2.87 0.34
N LEU A 97 -1.75 2.59 -0.06
CA LEU A 97 -2.93 2.66 0.80
C LEU A 97 -3.69 1.34 0.79
N GLY A 98 -4.03 0.83 1.97
CA GLY A 98 -5.06 -0.21 2.09
C GLY A 98 -6.45 0.34 1.73
N SER A 99 -7.44 -0.53 1.55
CA SER A 99 -8.79 -0.15 1.11
C SER A 99 -9.43 0.91 2.00
N GLY A 100 -9.37 0.75 3.33
CA GLY A 100 -9.94 1.72 4.28
C GLY A 100 -9.25 3.09 4.21
N PRO A 101 -7.94 3.19 4.43
CA PRO A 101 -7.21 4.43 4.26
C PRO A 101 -7.34 5.02 2.85
N GLY A 102 -7.46 4.18 1.82
CA GLY A 102 -7.62 4.61 0.44
C GLY A 102 -8.85 5.49 0.24
N VAL A 103 -10.01 5.04 0.68
CA VAL A 103 -11.26 5.79 0.53
C VAL A 103 -11.27 7.08 1.36
N MET A 104 -10.59 7.08 2.51
CA MET A 104 -10.59 8.22 3.42
C MET A 104 -9.53 9.27 3.09
N LEU A 105 -8.36 8.87 2.60
CA LEU A 105 -7.19 9.75 2.47
C LEU A 105 -6.88 10.14 1.02
N MET A 106 -7.15 9.28 0.04
CA MET A 106 -6.63 9.49 -1.32
C MET A 106 -7.15 10.78 -1.94
N THR A 107 -8.45 10.91 -2.12
CA THR A 107 -9.05 12.10 -2.73
C THR A 107 -8.81 13.36 -1.89
N PRO A 108 -9.06 13.36 -0.56
CA PRO A 108 -8.80 14.55 0.26
C PRO A 108 -7.33 15.00 0.23
N PHE A 109 -6.38 14.06 0.27
CA PHE A 109 -4.96 14.42 0.22
C PHE A 109 -4.56 14.98 -1.16
N LEU A 110 -5.00 14.38 -2.25
CA LEU A 110 -4.72 14.89 -3.59
C LEU A 110 -5.29 16.30 -3.78
N VAL A 111 -6.50 16.58 -3.27
CA VAL A 111 -7.11 17.92 -3.29
C VAL A 111 -6.28 18.90 -2.44
N HIS A 112 -5.86 18.48 -1.25
CA HIS A 112 -5.01 19.30 -0.37
C HIS A 112 -3.68 19.67 -1.07
N MET A 113 -3.01 18.68 -1.66
CA MET A 113 -1.74 18.88 -2.35
C MET A 113 -1.88 19.77 -3.58
N ALA A 114 -2.92 19.57 -4.38
CA ALA A 114 -3.18 20.41 -5.55
C ALA A 114 -3.42 21.88 -5.19
N ARG A 115 -4.04 22.17 -4.03
CA ARG A 115 -4.34 23.51 -3.57
C ARG A 115 -3.16 24.20 -2.88
N HIS A 116 -2.40 23.48 -2.09
CA HIS A 116 -1.42 24.07 -1.18
C HIS A 116 0.03 23.75 -1.54
N HIS A 117 0.28 22.67 -2.28
CA HIS A 117 1.63 22.19 -2.61
C HIS A 117 1.73 21.71 -4.07
N PRO A 118 1.37 22.57 -5.07
CA PRO A 118 1.27 22.16 -6.47
C PRO A 118 2.60 21.70 -7.10
N SER A 119 3.73 22.06 -6.49
CA SER A 119 5.07 21.66 -6.95
C SER A 119 5.53 20.30 -6.42
N VAL A 120 4.76 19.66 -5.54
CA VAL A 120 5.07 18.33 -5.01
C VAL A 120 4.44 17.26 -5.90
N HIS A 121 5.25 16.32 -6.37
CA HIS A 121 4.74 15.17 -7.10
C HIS A 121 4.22 14.11 -6.13
N VAL A 122 2.94 13.79 -6.24
CA VAL A 122 2.28 12.77 -5.38
C VAL A 122 1.84 11.59 -6.24
N SER A 123 2.23 10.40 -5.81
CA SER A 123 1.74 9.13 -6.36
C SER A 123 1.14 8.32 -5.23
N MET A 124 -0.14 7.98 -5.35
CA MET A 124 -0.86 7.15 -4.39
C MET A 124 -1.39 5.91 -5.09
N SER A 125 -1.14 4.76 -4.49
CA SER A 125 -1.54 3.47 -5.07
C SER A 125 -2.36 2.68 -4.07
N PRO A 126 -3.63 2.38 -4.34
CA PRO A 126 -4.38 1.39 -3.59
C PRO A 126 -3.90 -0.01 -3.97
N GLY A 127 -4.01 -0.96 -3.06
CA GLY A 127 -3.66 -2.34 -3.40
C GLY A 127 -3.57 -3.29 -2.21
N PRO A 128 -3.36 -4.59 -2.51
CA PRO A 128 -3.16 -5.62 -1.50
C PRO A 128 -1.93 -5.34 -0.63
N THR A 129 -2.05 -5.58 0.67
CA THR A 129 -1.00 -5.28 1.65
C THR A 129 0.32 -5.97 1.32
N GLU A 130 0.28 -7.23 0.89
CA GLU A 130 1.48 -8.02 0.58
C GLU A 130 2.26 -7.42 -0.60
N LEU A 131 1.55 -7.02 -1.66
CA LEU A 131 2.15 -6.35 -2.82
C LEU A 131 2.76 -5.01 -2.42
N GLN A 132 2.06 -4.22 -1.61
CA GLN A 132 2.53 -2.91 -1.15
C GLN A 132 3.75 -3.04 -0.23
N LEU A 133 3.79 -4.04 0.65
CA LEU A 133 4.97 -4.34 1.48
C LEU A 133 6.17 -4.73 0.61
N MET A 134 5.96 -5.52 -0.43
CA MET A 134 7.01 -5.83 -1.39
C MET A 134 7.51 -4.56 -2.10
N GLN A 135 6.60 -3.71 -2.58
CA GLN A 135 6.95 -2.44 -3.23
C GLN A 135 7.67 -1.48 -2.26
N LEU A 136 7.26 -1.43 -0.99
CA LEU A 136 7.95 -0.65 0.04
C LEU A 136 9.39 -1.16 0.23
N ARG A 137 9.60 -2.49 0.31
CA ARG A 137 10.93 -3.10 0.41
C ARG A 137 11.77 -2.89 -0.85
N GLN A 138 11.14 -2.89 -2.02
CA GLN A 138 11.77 -2.53 -3.30
C GLN A 138 11.94 -1.02 -3.47
N ARG A 139 11.39 -0.22 -2.52
CA ARG A 139 11.47 1.24 -2.49
C ARG A 139 10.78 1.93 -3.67
N LEU A 140 9.81 1.26 -4.23
CA LEU A 140 8.87 1.84 -5.18
C LEU A 140 7.82 2.71 -4.46
N LEU A 141 7.60 2.44 -3.17
CA LEU A 141 6.80 3.25 -2.26
C LEU A 141 7.67 3.81 -1.13
N ASP A 142 7.29 4.96 -0.61
CA ASP A 142 7.99 5.65 0.48
C ASP A 142 7.37 5.33 1.84
N ALA A 143 6.05 5.16 1.87
CA ALA A 143 5.26 4.79 3.05
C ALA A 143 4.00 4.02 2.67
N LEU A 144 3.42 3.34 3.65
CA LEU A 144 2.10 2.72 3.56
C LEU A 144 1.21 3.23 4.69
N VAL A 145 -0.11 3.30 4.43
CA VAL A 145 -1.12 3.39 5.48
C VAL A 145 -2.08 2.22 5.31
N ILE A 146 -2.02 1.27 6.22
CA ILE A 146 -2.70 -0.03 6.10
C ILE A 146 -3.21 -0.53 7.45
N ASP A 147 -4.09 -1.53 7.47
CA ASP A 147 -4.54 -2.19 8.69
C ASP A 147 -3.37 -2.99 9.29
N VAL A 148 -2.98 -2.66 10.52
CA VAL A 148 -1.86 -3.28 11.23
C VAL A 148 -2.02 -4.79 11.41
N ARG A 149 -3.24 -5.29 11.47
CA ARG A 149 -3.54 -6.73 11.61
C ARG A 149 -3.16 -7.56 10.37
N ARG A 150 -2.88 -6.89 9.26
CA ARG A 150 -2.42 -7.52 8.01
C ARG A 150 -0.90 -7.54 7.86
N ILE A 151 -0.17 -7.08 8.90
CA ILE A 151 1.29 -6.99 8.86
C ILE A 151 1.87 -7.89 9.95
N ALA A 152 2.70 -8.84 9.56
CA ALA A 152 3.57 -9.50 10.53
C ALA A 152 4.70 -8.52 10.93
N PRO A 153 4.98 -8.33 12.23
CA PRO A 153 6.14 -7.55 12.68
C PRO A 153 7.42 -8.05 11.99
N ALA A 154 8.19 -7.13 11.45
CA ALA A 154 9.44 -7.45 10.75
C ALA A 154 10.54 -6.44 11.13
N PRO A 155 11.80 -6.88 11.29
CA PRO A 155 12.88 -6.05 11.80
C PRO A 155 13.30 -4.92 10.84
N ASP A 156 12.83 -4.96 9.59
CA ASP A 156 13.08 -3.95 8.56
C ASP A 156 12.01 -2.86 8.49
N LEU A 157 10.90 -3.01 9.24
CA LEU A 157 9.77 -2.10 9.21
C LEU A 157 9.70 -1.23 10.48
N SER A 158 9.36 0.05 10.27
CA SER A 158 8.89 0.95 11.32
C SER A 158 7.38 1.04 11.21
N ILE A 159 6.66 0.62 12.25
CA ILE A 159 5.19 0.59 12.29
C ILE A 159 4.75 1.57 13.38
N GLU A 160 4.08 2.63 12.97
CA GLU A 160 3.55 3.65 13.84
C GLU A 160 2.02 3.58 13.82
N ASN A 161 1.42 3.28 14.98
CA ASN A 161 -0.03 3.23 15.09
C ASN A 161 -0.62 4.65 14.94
N LEU A 162 -1.65 4.78 14.11
CA LEU A 162 -2.30 6.05 13.81
C LEU A 162 -3.63 6.19 14.55
N ALA A 163 -4.58 5.33 14.23
CA ALA A 163 -5.93 5.39 14.75
C ALA A 163 -6.58 4.01 14.78
N GLU A 164 -7.53 3.86 15.67
CA GLU A 164 -8.51 2.77 15.65
C GLU A 164 -9.87 3.37 15.31
N LEU A 165 -10.48 2.93 14.20
CA LEU A 165 -11.74 3.43 13.70
C LEU A 165 -12.81 2.38 13.85
N ARG A 166 -14.02 2.80 14.27
CA ARG A 166 -15.15 1.89 14.48
C ARG A 166 -15.57 1.22 13.19
N THR A 167 -15.92 -0.06 13.29
CA THR A 167 -16.55 -0.83 12.24
C THR A 167 -18.03 -1.06 12.57
N GLY A 168 -18.83 -1.18 11.55
CA GLY A 168 -20.28 -1.38 11.72
C GLY A 168 -20.95 -1.75 10.41
N PHE A 169 -22.28 -1.64 10.41
CA PHE A 169 -23.12 -1.92 9.26
C PHE A 169 -23.71 -0.61 8.76
N VAL A 170 -23.72 -0.43 7.44
CA VAL A 170 -24.24 0.77 6.78
C VAL A 170 -25.18 0.35 5.65
N CYS A 171 -26.32 1.00 5.56
CA CYS A 171 -27.29 0.81 4.49
C CYS A 171 -27.74 2.15 3.89
N ARG A 172 -28.51 2.14 2.82
CA ARG A 172 -29.18 3.36 2.32
C ARG A 172 -30.17 3.91 3.35
N SER A 173 -30.33 5.23 3.42
CA SER A 173 -31.18 5.89 4.43
C SER A 173 -32.66 5.47 4.38
N SER A 174 -33.13 4.98 3.24
CA SER A 174 -34.52 4.48 3.06
C SER A 174 -34.64 2.95 3.18
N HIS A 175 -33.62 2.27 3.73
CA HIS A 175 -33.59 0.80 3.84
C HIS A 175 -34.76 0.25 4.67
N PRO A 176 -35.36 -0.90 4.26
CA PRO A 176 -36.51 -1.49 4.96
C PRO A 176 -36.28 -1.73 6.46
N LEU A 177 -35.09 -2.20 6.86
CA LEU A 177 -34.77 -2.46 8.27
C LEU A 177 -34.86 -1.23 9.16
N LEU A 178 -34.55 -0.04 8.66
CA LEU A 178 -34.66 1.21 9.43
C LEU A 178 -36.12 1.60 9.74
N LYS A 179 -37.07 1.08 8.96
CA LYS A 179 -38.50 1.39 9.11
C LYS A 179 -39.23 0.44 10.04
N THR A 180 -38.61 -0.67 10.44
CA THR A 180 -39.25 -1.70 11.26
C THR A 180 -39.56 -1.24 12.67
N GLY A 181 -38.79 -0.30 13.22
CA GLY A 181 -38.84 0.11 14.62
C GLY A 181 -38.48 -1.00 15.61
N LYS A 182 -37.99 -2.14 15.14
CA LYS A 182 -37.59 -3.29 15.95
C LYS A 182 -36.09 -3.31 16.18
N THR A 183 -35.67 -4.00 17.22
CA THR A 183 -34.27 -4.37 17.43
C THR A 183 -33.79 -5.21 16.24
N ILE A 184 -32.66 -4.85 15.65
CA ILE A 184 -32.08 -5.51 14.51
C ILE A 184 -31.05 -6.53 15.01
N PHE A 185 -31.24 -7.78 14.65
CA PHE A 185 -30.27 -8.86 14.91
C PHE A 185 -29.47 -9.15 13.65
N PHE A 186 -28.32 -9.80 13.81
CA PHE A 186 -27.46 -10.15 12.67
C PHE A 186 -28.21 -11.00 11.62
N ASP A 187 -29.09 -11.88 12.06
CA ASP A 187 -29.90 -12.72 11.15
C ASP A 187 -30.84 -11.90 10.27
N ASP A 188 -31.29 -10.74 10.72
CA ASP A 188 -32.09 -9.82 9.89
C ASP A 188 -31.25 -9.22 8.74
N LEU A 189 -29.95 -9.02 8.97
CA LEU A 189 -29.02 -8.54 7.93
C LEU A 189 -28.82 -9.59 6.84
N LEU A 190 -28.84 -10.88 7.19
CA LEU A 190 -28.67 -11.98 6.24
C LEU A 190 -29.83 -12.14 5.24
N CYS A 191 -30.93 -11.41 5.45
CA CYS A 191 -32.03 -11.33 4.47
C CYS A 191 -31.67 -10.41 3.28
N TYR A 192 -30.51 -9.71 3.36
CA TYR A 192 -30.04 -8.76 2.35
C TYR A 192 -28.60 -9.09 1.95
N PRO A 193 -28.14 -8.69 0.75
CA PRO A 193 -26.76 -8.87 0.36
C PRO A 193 -25.82 -8.11 1.30
N LEU A 194 -24.87 -8.80 1.92
CA LEU A 194 -23.80 -8.15 2.68
C LEU A 194 -22.61 -7.86 1.76
N ALA A 195 -22.14 -6.62 1.81
CA ALA A 195 -21.05 -6.09 1.02
C ALA A 195 -19.87 -5.73 1.92
N SER A 196 -18.66 -6.22 1.62
CA SER A 196 -17.46 -5.91 2.41
C SER A 196 -16.20 -6.04 1.58
N THR A 197 -15.12 -5.41 2.04
CA THR A 197 -13.77 -5.75 1.60
C THR A 197 -13.38 -7.13 2.14
N PRO A 198 -12.38 -7.82 1.58
CA PRO A 198 -11.84 -9.04 2.19
C PRO A 198 -11.43 -8.77 3.65
N LEU A 199 -11.99 -9.54 4.57
CA LEU A 199 -11.75 -9.40 6.00
C LEU A 199 -10.60 -10.31 6.45
N SER A 200 -9.84 -9.88 7.48
CA SER A 200 -8.82 -10.72 8.09
C SER A 200 -9.44 -11.87 8.90
N ALA A 201 -8.66 -12.94 9.14
CA ALA A 201 -9.11 -14.05 9.98
C ALA A 201 -9.49 -13.58 11.41
N GLU A 202 -8.78 -12.60 11.97
CA GLU A 202 -9.10 -12.01 13.27
C GLU A 202 -10.51 -11.38 13.27
N VAL A 203 -10.84 -10.61 12.24
CA VAL A 203 -12.18 -10.00 12.11
C VAL A 203 -13.25 -11.06 11.89
N ALA A 204 -12.96 -12.11 11.09
CA ALA A 204 -13.88 -13.24 10.92
C ALA A 204 -14.19 -13.92 12.26
N HIS A 205 -13.17 -14.20 13.07
CA HIS A 205 -13.34 -14.76 14.40
C HIS A 205 -14.16 -13.86 15.32
N LEU A 206 -13.92 -12.53 15.28
CA LEU A 206 -14.70 -11.57 16.09
C LEU A 206 -16.18 -11.59 15.70
N LEU A 207 -16.50 -11.63 14.42
CA LEU A 207 -17.87 -11.70 13.92
C LEU A 207 -18.57 -12.99 14.35
N VAL A 208 -17.91 -14.13 14.17
CA VAL A 208 -18.45 -15.43 14.59
C VAL A 208 -18.65 -15.49 16.12
N ASN A 209 -17.70 -15.00 16.90
CA ASN A 209 -17.82 -14.97 18.35
C ASN A 209 -18.94 -14.05 18.83
N ARG A 210 -19.20 -12.96 18.10
CA ARG A 210 -20.21 -11.95 18.48
C ARG A 210 -21.61 -12.33 18.07
N PHE A 211 -21.78 -12.88 16.85
CA PHE A 211 -23.06 -13.10 16.22
C PHE A 211 -23.38 -14.58 15.90
N GLY A 212 -22.44 -15.48 16.21
CA GLY A 212 -22.59 -16.91 15.95
C GLY A 212 -22.05 -17.36 14.58
N PRO A 213 -22.09 -18.68 14.29
CA PRO A 213 -21.45 -19.27 13.10
C PRO A 213 -21.96 -18.73 11.76
N ARG A 214 -23.20 -18.26 11.71
CA ARG A 214 -23.80 -17.66 10.50
C ARG A 214 -23.14 -16.33 10.10
N ALA A 215 -22.38 -15.73 11.01
CA ALA A 215 -21.62 -14.51 10.76
C ALA A 215 -20.23 -14.75 10.18
N ASP A 216 -19.89 -15.98 9.81
CA ASP A 216 -18.67 -16.26 9.06
C ASP A 216 -18.69 -15.46 7.75
N PRO A 217 -17.76 -14.50 7.54
CA PRO A 217 -17.75 -13.67 6.34
C PRO A 217 -17.64 -14.47 5.04
N GLN A 218 -17.08 -15.68 5.08
CA GLN A 218 -17.00 -16.51 3.89
C GLN A 218 -18.39 -16.93 3.39
N GLN A 219 -19.35 -17.04 4.28
CA GLN A 219 -20.73 -17.42 3.97
C GLN A 219 -21.67 -16.20 3.94
N ALA A 220 -21.50 -15.28 4.90
CA ALA A 220 -22.40 -14.14 5.08
C ALA A 220 -22.19 -13.04 4.03
N VAL A 221 -20.94 -12.78 3.61
CA VAL A 221 -20.64 -11.71 2.67
C VAL A 221 -20.79 -12.19 1.23
N SER A 222 -21.80 -11.69 0.54
CA SER A 222 -22.11 -12.05 -0.85
C SER A 222 -21.44 -11.12 -1.89
N LEU A 223 -21.15 -9.86 -1.52
CA LEU A 223 -20.51 -8.88 -2.40
C LEU A 223 -19.13 -8.52 -1.84
N ARG A 224 -18.07 -8.89 -2.58
CA ARG A 224 -16.68 -8.64 -2.16
C ARG A 224 -15.97 -7.81 -3.18
N CYS A 225 -15.38 -6.70 -2.73
CA CYS A 225 -14.57 -5.81 -3.55
C CYS A 225 -13.54 -5.09 -2.68
N ASP A 226 -12.33 -4.88 -3.18
CA ASP A 226 -11.30 -4.11 -2.48
C ASP A 226 -11.57 -2.59 -2.53
N ASP A 227 -12.41 -2.13 -3.47
CA ASP A 227 -12.81 -0.73 -3.58
C ASP A 227 -14.07 -0.43 -2.77
N ILE A 228 -13.88 0.21 -1.62
CA ILE A 228 -14.98 0.61 -0.72
C ILE A 228 -15.90 1.63 -1.39
N THR A 229 -15.39 2.49 -2.27
CA THR A 229 -16.22 3.48 -2.97
C THR A 229 -17.29 2.78 -3.81
N SER A 230 -16.89 1.78 -4.61
CA SER A 230 -17.80 0.95 -5.37
C SER A 230 -18.82 0.22 -4.49
N LEU A 231 -18.39 -0.33 -3.34
CA LEU A 231 -19.30 -0.98 -2.39
C LEU A 231 -20.34 -0.01 -1.84
N LEU A 232 -19.95 1.21 -1.47
CA LEU A 232 -20.87 2.22 -0.95
C LEU A 232 -21.86 2.71 -2.04
N GLU A 233 -21.43 2.81 -3.30
CA GLU A 233 -22.35 3.13 -4.40
C GLU A 233 -23.40 2.01 -4.62
N VAL A 234 -23.00 0.75 -4.51
CA VAL A 234 -23.93 -0.39 -4.54
C VAL A 234 -24.94 -0.29 -3.39
N VAL A 235 -24.49 0.04 -2.18
CA VAL A 235 -25.35 0.21 -0.99
C VAL A 235 -26.33 1.35 -1.18
N LYS A 236 -25.93 2.48 -1.77
CA LYS A 236 -26.83 3.60 -2.09
C LYS A 236 -27.92 3.21 -3.10
N ALA A 237 -27.57 2.37 -4.06
CA ALA A 237 -28.42 1.99 -5.17
C ALA A 237 -29.30 0.74 -4.93
N SER A 238 -29.12 0.05 -3.78
CA SER A 238 -29.79 -1.23 -3.50
C SER A 238 -30.11 -1.40 -2.01
N ASP A 239 -30.66 -2.56 -1.65
CA ASP A 239 -30.83 -2.98 -0.25
C ASP A 239 -29.61 -3.77 0.28
N ALA A 240 -28.46 -3.66 -0.36
CA ALA A 240 -27.23 -4.20 0.18
C ALA A 240 -26.80 -3.46 1.46
N ILE A 241 -26.11 -4.19 2.35
CA ILE A 241 -25.62 -3.66 3.62
C ILE A 241 -24.10 -3.74 3.60
N TYR A 242 -23.43 -2.61 3.77
CA TYR A 242 -21.97 -2.56 3.89
C TYR A 242 -21.55 -2.93 5.32
N LEU A 243 -20.62 -3.87 5.42
CA LEU A 243 -19.90 -4.22 6.64
C LEU A 243 -18.46 -3.71 6.52
N GLY A 244 -18.11 -2.72 7.32
CA GLY A 244 -16.76 -2.15 7.30
C GLY A 244 -16.61 -0.92 8.19
N ILE A 245 -15.64 -0.06 7.86
CA ILE A 245 -15.29 1.14 8.63
C ILE A 245 -16.38 2.18 8.45
N LEU A 246 -16.98 2.66 9.55
CA LEU A 246 -18.05 3.65 9.53
C LEU A 246 -17.58 4.99 8.95
N ALA A 247 -16.35 5.40 9.30
CA ALA A 247 -15.77 6.64 8.79
C ALA A 247 -15.66 6.68 7.26
N ALA A 248 -15.58 5.52 6.58
CA ALA A 248 -15.60 5.45 5.11
C ALA A 248 -16.96 5.87 4.51
N ALA A 249 -18.05 5.71 5.26
CA ALA A 249 -19.39 6.07 4.85
C ALA A 249 -19.82 7.48 5.33
N ARG A 250 -18.98 8.20 6.08
CA ARG A 250 -19.30 9.48 6.73
C ARG A 250 -19.92 10.48 5.78
N THR A 251 -19.31 10.74 4.63
CA THR A 251 -19.82 11.68 3.64
C THR A 251 -21.23 11.30 3.15
N GLY A 252 -21.48 10.01 2.95
CA GLY A 252 -22.81 9.51 2.55
C GLY A 252 -23.84 9.64 3.67
N ILE A 253 -23.43 9.46 4.91
CA ILE A 253 -24.28 9.62 6.09
C ILE A 253 -24.62 11.11 6.31
N GLU A 254 -23.64 11.98 6.26
CA GLU A 254 -23.83 13.44 6.37
C GLU A 254 -24.72 13.99 5.25
N ALA A 255 -24.63 13.43 4.05
CA ALA A 255 -25.49 13.76 2.92
C ALA A 255 -26.90 13.15 3.02
N GLY A 256 -27.21 12.38 4.06
CA GLY A 256 -28.50 11.71 4.23
C GLY A 256 -28.80 10.58 3.24
N GLN A 257 -27.80 10.10 2.52
CA GLN A 257 -27.90 9.00 1.55
C GLN A 257 -27.73 7.62 2.20
N LEU A 258 -26.92 7.56 3.24
CA LEU A 258 -26.60 6.36 4.00
C LEU A 258 -26.99 6.52 5.46
N ALA A 259 -27.13 5.41 6.17
CA ALA A 259 -27.38 5.36 7.61
C ALA A 259 -26.67 4.18 8.24
N GLU A 260 -26.20 4.34 9.47
CA GLU A 260 -25.68 3.25 10.28
C GLU A 260 -26.82 2.34 10.73
N LEU A 261 -26.63 1.02 10.62
CA LEU A 261 -27.50 -0.01 11.19
C LEU A 261 -26.89 -0.49 12.51
N VAL A 262 -27.56 -0.22 13.60
CA VAL A 262 -27.14 -0.70 14.93
C VAL A 262 -27.80 -2.04 15.20
N THR A 263 -26.99 -3.07 15.43
CA THR A 263 -27.45 -4.43 15.72
C THR A 263 -27.40 -4.72 17.21
N GLU A 264 -28.19 -5.71 17.64
CA GLU A 264 -28.08 -6.31 18.98
C GLU A 264 -27.61 -7.78 18.82
N PRO A 265 -26.47 -8.16 19.40
CA PRO A 265 -25.51 -7.29 20.13
C PRO A 265 -24.80 -6.29 19.20
N VAL A 266 -24.36 -5.16 19.74
CA VAL A 266 -23.62 -4.13 18.99
C VAL A 266 -22.27 -4.71 18.52
N LEU A 267 -21.87 -4.44 17.29
CA LEU A 267 -20.52 -4.77 16.79
C LEU A 267 -19.48 -3.85 17.44
N THR A 268 -18.75 -4.39 18.42
CA THR A 268 -17.64 -3.70 19.09
C THR A 268 -16.32 -4.11 18.47
N SER A 269 -16.01 -3.61 17.29
CA SER A 269 -14.75 -3.87 16.59
C SER A 269 -14.22 -2.58 16.00
N GLY A 270 -12.91 -2.45 15.93
CA GLY A 270 -12.23 -1.33 15.30
C GLY A 270 -11.21 -1.81 14.25
N ALA A 271 -11.03 -1.05 13.20
CA ALA A 271 -9.92 -1.22 12.28
C ALA A 271 -8.74 -0.39 12.77
N ARG A 272 -7.59 -1.03 12.98
CA ARG A 272 -6.38 -0.37 13.49
C ARG A 272 -5.44 -0.05 12.35
N PHE A 273 -5.24 1.21 12.07
CA PHE A 273 -4.36 1.67 11.01
C PHE A 273 -2.99 2.06 11.53
N ALA A 274 -1.99 1.77 10.71
CA ALA A 274 -0.61 2.14 10.98
C ALA A 274 0.03 2.80 9.75
N PHE A 275 0.94 3.72 10.05
CA PHE A 275 1.89 4.27 9.11
C PHE A 275 3.12 3.36 9.10
N VAL A 276 3.47 2.83 7.94
CA VAL A 276 4.55 1.85 7.79
C VAL A 276 5.61 2.40 6.86
N THR A 277 6.84 2.39 7.33
CA THR A 277 8.03 2.79 6.56
C THR A 277 9.15 1.78 6.75
N LEU A 278 10.21 1.90 5.96
CA LEU A 278 11.43 1.12 6.18
C LEU A 278 12.22 1.72 7.36
N LEU A 279 12.63 0.86 8.28
CA LEU A 279 13.47 1.24 9.39
C LEU A 279 14.83 1.81 8.87
N ARG A 280 15.38 2.79 9.58
CA ARG A 280 16.66 3.46 9.27
C ARG A 280 16.69 4.21 7.93
N ARG A 281 15.54 4.64 7.45
CA ARG A 281 15.46 5.52 6.28
C ARG A 281 15.17 6.95 6.74
N THR A 282 15.96 7.90 6.23
CA THR A 282 15.62 9.33 6.36
C THR A 282 14.43 9.63 5.46
N GLU A 283 13.33 10.07 6.04
CA GLU A 283 12.15 10.45 5.29
C GLU A 283 12.40 11.74 4.49
N ALA A 284 11.80 11.82 3.32
CA ALA A 284 11.81 13.07 2.55
C ALA A 284 11.02 14.15 3.33
N PRO A 285 11.46 15.43 3.32
CA PRO A 285 10.74 16.51 4.01
C PRO A 285 9.25 16.60 3.64
N SER A 286 8.92 16.29 2.38
CA SER A 286 7.55 16.19 1.88
C SER A 286 6.70 15.14 2.57
N MET A 287 7.29 14.10 3.16
CA MET A 287 6.54 13.06 3.89
C MET A 287 5.91 13.61 5.17
N GLY A 288 6.49 14.66 5.77
CA GLY A 288 5.90 15.38 6.89
C GLY A 288 4.51 15.93 6.59
N LEU A 289 4.27 16.41 5.36
CA LEU A 289 2.96 16.88 4.91
C LEU A 289 1.92 15.76 4.95
N PHE A 290 2.30 14.58 4.47
CA PHE A 290 1.40 13.43 4.47
C PHE A 290 1.14 12.93 5.90
N ARG A 291 2.16 12.86 6.75
CA ARG A 291 1.99 12.47 8.17
C ARG A 291 1.02 13.39 8.91
N GLN A 292 1.20 14.70 8.76
CA GLN A 292 0.31 15.67 9.38
C GLN A 292 -1.11 15.50 8.89
N PHE A 293 -1.30 15.40 7.57
CA PHE A 293 -2.61 15.21 6.96
C PHE A 293 -3.31 13.95 7.46
N VAL A 294 -2.58 12.83 7.53
CA VAL A 294 -3.12 11.55 8.03
C VAL A 294 -3.57 11.67 9.49
N ALA A 295 -2.77 12.32 10.34
CA ALA A 295 -3.10 12.53 11.75
C ALA A 295 -4.37 13.38 11.95
N GLU A 296 -4.66 14.29 11.01
CA GLU A 296 -5.85 15.14 11.03
C GLU A 296 -7.10 14.42 10.49
N GLN A 297 -6.94 13.55 9.50
CA GLN A 297 -8.06 12.93 8.78
C GLN A 297 -8.49 11.56 9.33
N LEU A 298 -7.59 10.78 9.92
CA LEU A 298 -7.93 9.47 10.50
C LEU A 298 -8.50 9.66 11.91
N ARG A 299 -9.77 10.06 11.96
CA ARG A 299 -10.57 10.21 13.20
C ARG A 299 -11.95 9.61 12.97
N ASP A 300 -12.55 9.07 14.07
CA ASP A 300 -13.94 8.61 14.10
C ASP A 300 -14.94 9.74 13.97
#